data_16b7ab2d604bf0b930da910c87bc318b
#
_entry.id   16b7ab2d604bf0b930da910c87bc318b
#
_cell.length_a   1.000
_cell.length_b   1.000
_cell.length_c   1.000
_cell.angle_alpha   90.00
_cell.angle_beta   90.00
_cell.angle_gamma   90.00
#
_symmetry.space_group_name_H-M   'P 1'
#
loop_
_entity.id
_entity.type
_entity.pdbx_description
1 polymer ?
#
loop_
_entity_poly.entity_id
_entity_poly.type
_entity_poly.pdbx_seq_one_letter_code
_entity_poly.pdbx_strand_id
1 'polypeptide(L)'
;SLANLGVDSTFFTVLPNTDLGKSCINYLKANDVHTKHIIKSDGRMGLYYLEEGVSVRPSQVIYDRGSSAFAEYDYKDVDFENILKDYDWLHLSGITPALSYNCRRLIDKAIKAAKKLGLTVSFDPNFRSTLWSFETARDVLSRYLPYVDVLIGIEPIHVYNADGTDVKDGLTMDPSFEDMDRVFKAIDEQYHMKAIARTVRYVHSGSNNSLKAFYYADGKTYESKTLNVDRVGGGDAFSSGLIYALMQNDWKHEDIVNFAVASSVMKHAIRGDTNITSVDQIKRLMNNASFDVQR
;
A
#
# COMPACT_ATOMS: atom_id res chain seq x y z
N SER A 1 10.40 -0.60 3.02
CA SER A 1 10.65 -0.14 1.63
C SER A 1 11.10 1.32 1.57
N LEU A 2 10.29 2.30 2.04
CA LEU A 2 10.59 3.73 1.90
C LEU A 2 11.96 4.11 2.48
N ALA A 3 12.32 3.60 3.67
CA ALA A 3 13.64 3.83 4.27
C ALA A 3 14.77 3.35 3.36
N ASN A 4 14.63 2.17 2.74
CA ASN A 4 15.62 1.65 1.78
C ASN A 4 15.69 2.46 0.47
N LEU A 5 14.67 3.27 0.17
CA LEU A 5 14.69 4.24 -0.93
C LEU A 5 15.25 5.61 -0.51
N GLY A 6 15.70 5.75 0.75
CA GLY A 6 16.28 6.98 1.28
C GLY A 6 15.27 8.00 1.80
N VAL A 7 14.01 7.60 2.00
CA VAL A 7 12.97 8.45 2.62
C VAL A 7 13.06 8.32 4.13
N ASP A 8 13.10 9.45 4.84
CA ASP A 8 13.00 9.48 6.31
C ASP A 8 11.64 8.91 6.73
N SER A 9 11.63 7.70 7.28
CA SER A 9 10.44 6.91 7.50
C SER A 9 10.26 6.51 8.96
N THR A 10 9.08 6.79 9.50
CA THR A 10 8.70 6.39 10.87
C THR A 10 7.52 5.42 10.82
N PHE A 11 7.56 4.39 11.64
CA PHE A 11 6.48 3.43 11.78
C PHE A 11 5.73 3.63 13.09
N PHE A 12 4.40 3.83 12.99
CA PHE A 12 3.50 3.84 14.13
C PHE A 12 2.84 2.47 14.28
N THR A 13 2.95 1.86 15.46
CA THR A 13 2.27 0.61 15.81
C THR A 13 2.21 0.43 17.32
N VAL A 14 1.50 -0.61 17.77
CA VAL A 14 1.52 -1.08 19.16
C VAL A 14 2.10 -2.48 19.18
N LEU A 15 3.11 -2.70 19.98
CA LEU A 15 3.79 -3.99 20.13
C LEU A 15 3.70 -4.50 21.57
N PRO A 16 3.68 -5.83 21.78
CA PRO A 16 3.74 -6.37 23.12
C PRO A 16 5.08 -6.06 23.79
N ASN A 17 5.03 -5.81 25.10
CA ASN A 17 6.23 -5.59 25.92
C ASN A 17 6.95 -6.90 26.24
N THR A 18 7.35 -7.63 25.20
CA THR A 18 8.00 -8.94 25.21
C THR A 18 9.26 -8.92 24.35
N ASP A 19 10.05 -9.99 24.40
CA ASP A 19 11.23 -10.13 23.53
C ASP A 19 10.89 -10.18 22.05
N LEU A 20 9.71 -10.70 21.66
CA LEU A 20 9.20 -10.60 20.28
C LEU A 20 8.98 -9.15 19.87
N GLY A 21 8.36 -8.34 20.73
CA GLY A 21 8.19 -6.91 20.48
C GLY A 21 9.52 -6.16 20.35
N LYS A 22 10.50 -6.50 21.21
CA LYS A 22 11.86 -5.94 21.10
C LYS A 22 12.54 -6.34 19.80
N SER A 23 12.40 -7.63 19.40
CA SER A 23 12.96 -8.13 18.14
C SER A 23 12.38 -7.38 16.93
N CYS A 24 11.07 -7.12 16.92
CA CYS A 24 10.42 -6.33 15.88
C CYS A 24 10.99 -4.91 15.81
N ILE A 25 11.15 -4.23 16.96
CA ILE A 25 11.74 -2.89 17.02
C ILE A 25 13.19 -2.90 16.49
N ASN A 26 14.00 -3.87 16.89
CA ASN A 26 15.38 -3.99 16.43
C ASN A 26 15.45 -4.25 14.91
N TYR A 27 14.54 -5.07 14.38
CA TYR A 27 14.44 -5.32 12.95
C TYR A 27 14.08 -4.05 12.15
N LEU A 28 13.12 -3.25 12.64
CA LEU A 28 12.77 -1.97 12.02
C LEU A 28 13.97 -1.00 12.03
N LYS A 29 14.67 -0.88 13.15
CA LYS A 29 15.88 -0.04 13.27
C LYS A 29 17.01 -0.50 12.35
N ALA A 30 17.20 -1.82 12.20
CA ALA A 30 18.20 -2.37 11.28
C ALA A 30 17.91 -2.10 9.80
N ASN A 31 16.67 -1.67 9.49
CA ASN A 31 16.24 -1.23 8.16
C ASN A 31 15.98 0.29 8.10
N ASP A 32 16.65 1.07 8.96
CA ASP A 32 16.60 2.53 9.01
C ASP A 32 15.18 3.13 9.19
N VAL A 33 14.27 2.37 9.84
CA VAL A 33 12.93 2.84 10.16
C VAL A 33 12.91 3.41 11.59
N HIS A 34 12.46 4.66 11.73
CA HIS A 34 12.30 5.27 13.03
C HIS A 34 11.16 4.64 13.83
N THR A 35 11.44 4.35 15.10
CA THR A 35 10.54 3.61 16.01
C THR A 35 10.06 4.43 17.20
N LYS A 36 10.26 5.76 17.16
CA LYS A 36 9.95 6.67 18.29
C LYS A 36 8.47 6.71 18.69
N HIS A 37 7.58 6.36 17.76
CA HIS A 37 6.13 6.34 17.98
C HIS A 37 5.55 4.93 18.17
N ILE A 38 6.40 3.92 18.39
CA ILE A 38 5.93 2.59 18.74
C ILE A 38 5.51 2.56 20.20
N ILE A 39 4.24 2.24 20.44
CA ILE A 39 3.68 2.06 21.78
C ILE A 39 3.94 0.63 22.25
N LYS A 40 4.37 0.46 23.49
CA LYS A 40 4.47 -0.85 24.14
C LYS A 40 3.24 -1.07 25.02
N SER A 41 2.59 -2.21 24.87
CA SER A 41 1.39 -2.57 25.62
C SER A 41 1.44 -4.04 26.03
N ASP A 42 0.55 -4.42 26.94
CA ASP A 42 0.30 -5.82 27.22
C ASP A 42 -0.39 -6.49 26.00
N GLY A 43 -0.35 -7.81 25.96
CA GLY A 43 -0.98 -8.61 24.92
C GLY A 43 0.00 -9.41 24.07
N ARG A 44 -0.50 -9.96 22.98
CA ARG A 44 0.27 -10.83 22.08
C ARG A 44 0.73 -10.10 20.82
N MET A 45 1.78 -10.62 20.20
CA MET A 45 2.18 -10.23 18.85
C MET A 45 1.16 -10.76 17.84
N GLY A 46 0.71 -9.94 16.91
CA GLY A 46 0.01 -10.41 15.71
C GLY A 46 1.02 -11.05 14.75
N LEU A 47 0.71 -12.22 14.24
CA LEU A 47 1.59 -13.01 13.39
C LEU A 47 0.88 -13.39 12.08
N TYR A 48 1.66 -13.77 11.10
CA TYR A 48 1.22 -14.59 9.98
C TYR A 48 2.29 -15.62 9.63
N TYR A 49 1.87 -16.69 9.00
CA TYR A 49 2.75 -17.76 8.56
C TYR A 49 2.62 -17.89 7.05
N LEU A 50 3.75 -17.84 6.35
CA LEU A 50 3.79 -18.04 4.90
C LEU A 50 4.28 -19.46 4.61
N GLU A 51 3.40 -20.29 4.06
CA GLU A 51 3.81 -21.52 3.40
C GLU A 51 4.23 -21.21 1.96
N GLU A 52 5.52 -21.29 1.69
CA GLU A 52 6.01 -21.05 0.33
C GLU A 52 5.61 -22.21 -0.59
N GLY A 53 4.89 -21.89 -1.65
CA GLY A 53 4.58 -22.83 -2.73
C GLY A 53 5.72 -22.90 -3.75
N VAL A 54 5.85 -24.08 -4.38
CA VAL A 54 6.83 -24.31 -5.45
C VAL A 54 6.15 -25.05 -6.58
N SER A 55 6.39 -24.67 -7.83
CA SER A 55 5.85 -25.29 -9.03
C SER A 55 4.32 -25.28 -9.06
N VAL A 56 3.68 -26.43 -8.95
CA VAL A 56 2.21 -26.59 -8.96
C VAL A 56 1.53 -26.33 -7.63
N ARG A 57 2.31 -26.28 -6.53
CA ARG A 57 1.78 -25.98 -5.20
C ARG A 57 1.68 -24.47 -4.99
N PRO A 58 0.49 -23.89 -4.76
CA PRO A 58 0.35 -22.48 -4.45
C PRO A 58 0.93 -22.14 -3.08
N SER A 59 1.40 -20.90 -2.91
CA SER A 59 1.73 -20.35 -1.58
C SER A 59 0.45 -20.11 -0.79
N GLN A 60 0.50 -20.35 0.52
CA GLN A 60 -0.60 -20.10 1.44
C GLN A 60 -0.16 -19.19 2.59
N VAL A 61 -1.02 -18.25 2.97
CA VAL A 61 -0.79 -17.39 4.13
C VAL A 61 -1.82 -17.71 5.19
N ILE A 62 -1.34 -18.06 6.39
CA ILE A 62 -2.16 -18.31 7.58
C ILE A 62 -2.00 -17.09 8.49
N TYR A 63 -3.10 -16.37 8.76
CA TYR A 63 -3.10 -15.19 9.61
C TYR A 63 -3.47 -15.55 11.06
N ASP A 64 -2.65 -15.07 12.00
CA ASP A 64 -2.87 -15.10 13.43
C ASP A 64 -2.77 -13.67 14.01
N ARG A 65 -3.71 -12.81 13.64
CA ARG A 65 -3.72 -11.38 13.96
C ARG A 65 -4.76 -10.99 15.01
N GLY A 66 -5.71 -11.85 15.30
CA GLY A 66 -6.78 -11.60 16.25
C GLY A 66 -6.24 -11.35 17.65
N SER A 67 -6.91 -10.49 18.41
CA SER A 67 -6.57 -10.13 19.81
C SER A 67 -5.09 -9.80 20.03
N SER A 68 -4.45 -9.22 19.03
CA SER A 68 -3.07 -8.72 19.17
C SER A 68 -3.05 -7.42 19.97
N ALA A 69 -1.89 -7.11 20.57
CA ALA A 69 -1.69 -5.83 21.28
C ALA A 69 -2.11 -4.63 20.42
N PHE A 70 -1.83 -4.66 19.11
CA PHE A 70 -2.26 -3.62 18.17
C PHE A 70 -3.79 -3.57 18.00
N ALA A 71 -4.45 -4.70 17.83
CA ALA A 71 -5.89 -4.75 17.58
C ALA A 71 -6.73 -4.35 18.80
N GLU A 72 -6.26 -4.68 20.02
CA GLU A 72 -6.99 -4.46 21.28
C GLU A 72 -6.67 -3.11 21.93
N TYR A 73 -5.61 -2.42 21.53
CA TYR A 73 -5.21 -1.15 22.14
C TYR A 73 -6.30 -0.09 22.02
N ASP A 74 -6.58 0.64 23.11
CA ASP A 74 -7.50 1.78 23.09
C ASP A 74 -6.77 3.06 22.66
N TYR A 75 -7.00 3.50 21.44
CA TYR A 75 -6.37 4.67 20.83
C TYR A 75 -7.01 6.01 21.25
N LYS A 76 -7.92 6.03 22.25
CA LYS A 76 -8.68 7.24 22.63
C LYS A 76 -7.76 8.39 23.04
N ASP A 77 -6.70 8.11 23.81
CA ASP A 77 -5.78 9.10 24.39
C ASP A 77 -4.53 9.35 23.51
N VAL A 78 -4.43 8.70 22.35
CA VAL A 78 -3.30 8.93 21.43
C VAL A 78 -3.48 10.29 20.73
N ASP A 79 -2.49 11.16 20.91
CA ASP A 79 -2.44 12.48 20.28
C ASP A 79 -1.75 12.44 18.93
N PHE A 80 -2.55 12.22 17.87
CA PHE A 80 -2.03 12.13 16.51
C PHE A 80 -1.57 13.49 15.95
N GLU A 81 -2.10 14.62 16.43
CA GLU A 81 -1.60 15.94 16.01
C GLU A 81 -0.16 16.12 16.47
N ASN A 82 0.14 15.78 17.72
CA ASN A 82 1.51 15.84 18.23
C ASN A 82 2.45 14.79 17.57
N ILE A 83 1.93 13.59 17.23
CA ILE A 83 2.71 12.57 16.55
C ILE A 83 3.06 13.02 15.13
N LEU A 84 2.11 13.62 14.39
CA LEU A 84 2.23 13.89 12.96
C LEU A 84 2.78 15.29 12.62
N LYS A 85 2.93 16.19 13.58
CA LYS A 85 3.27 17.61 13.33
C LYS A 85 4.60 17.85 12.58
N ASP A 86 5.53 16.89 12.63
CA ASP A 86 6.86 16.99 12.04
C ASP A 86 6.99 16.14 10.77
N TYR A 87 5.86 15.74 10.16
CA TYR A 87 5.81 14.91 8.96
C TYR A 87 5.09 15.61 7.81
N ASP A 88 5.43 15.23 6.58
CA ASP A 88 4.81 15.76 5.36
C ASP A 88 3.82 14.77 4.74
N TRP A 89 3.93 13.49 5.10
CA TRP A 89 3.18 12.41 4.46
C TRP A 89 2.71 11.35 5.47
N LEU A 90 1.45 10.94 5.38
CA LEU A 90 0.88 9.80 6.09
C LEU A 90 0.43 8.72 5.10
N HIS A 91 0.95 7.51 5.23
CA HIS A 91 0.46 6.34 4.49
C HIS A 91 -0.38 5.43 5.38
N LEU A 92 -1.54 5.02 4.89
CA LEU A 92 -2.50 4.17 5.60
C LEU A 92 -2.90 2.96 4.76
N SER A 93 -3.17 1.84 5.42
CA SER A 93 -3.68 0.60 4.80
C SER A 93 -5.06 0.24 5.31
N GLY A 94 -5.94 -0.19 4.41
CA GLY A 94 -7.28 -0.70 4.71
C GLY A 94 -7.30 -2.03 5.49
N ILE A 95 -6.16 -2.71 5.64
CA ILE A 95 -6.03 -3.84 6.58
C ILE A 95 -6.24 -3.36 8.02
N THR A 96 -5.71 -2.20 8.37
CA THR A 96 -5.78 -1.69 9.76
C THR A 96 -7.22 -1.60 10.29
N PRO A 97 -8.17 -0.90 9.64
CA PRO A 97 -9.53 -0.78 10.15
C PRO A 97 -10.33 -2.09 10.10
N ALA A 98 -9.85 -3.09 9.36
CA ALA A 98 -10.46 -4.42 9.32
C ALA A 98 -10.18 -5.26 10.59
N LEU A 99 -9.11 -4.94 11.36
CA LEU A 99 -8.67 -5.75 12.49
C LEU A 99 -9.59 -5.61 13.72
N SER A 100 -10.08 -4.40 13.99
CA SER A 100 -10.95 -4.15 15.16
C SER A 100 -11.64 -2.79 15.09
N TYR A 101 -12.62 -2.59 15.98
CA TYR A 101 -13.23 -1.27 16.20
C TYR A 101 -12.20 -0.22 16.67
N ASN A 102 -11.29 -0.60 17.55
CA ASN A 102 -10.23 0.30 18.02
C ASN A 102 -9.31 0.73 16.87
N CYS A 103 -8.99 -0.17 15.95
CA CYS A 103 -8.21 0.17 14.76
C CYS A 103 -8.96 1.09 13.80
N ARG A 104 -10.30 1.02 13.72
CA ARG A 104 -11.10 2.02 12.96
C ARG A 104 -10.97 3.41 13.59
N ARG A 105 -11.05 3.50 14.92
CA ARG A 105 -10.85 4.77 15.65
C ARG A 105 -9.44 5.33 15.47
N LEU A 106 -8.42 4.45 15.42
CA LEU A 106 -7.04 4.83 15.08
C LEU A 106 -7.00 5.55 13.73
N ILE A 107 -7.53 4.92 12.67
CA ILE A 107 -7.51 5.51 11.32
C ILE A 107 -8.30 6.82 11.29
N ASP A 108 -9.51 6.86 11.88
CA ASP A 108 -10.33 8.09 11.94
C ASP A 108 -9.58 9.26 12.59
N LYS A 109 -8.84 9.01 13.68
CA LYS A 109 -8.07 10.05 14.38
C LYS A 109 -6.84 10.46 13.58
N ALA A 110 -6.08 9.49 13.08
CA ALA A 110 -4.83 9.75 12.35
C ALA A 110 -5.08 10.53 11.05
N ILE A 111 -6.08 10.11 10.26
CA ILE A 111 -6.37 10.75 8.97
C ILE A 111 -6.88 12.19 9.14
N LYS A 112 -7.73 12.43 10.14
CA LYS A 112 -8.22 13.78 10.46
C LYS A 112 -7.10 14.70 10.95
N ALA A 113 -6.21 14.18 11.81
CA ALA A 113 -5.05 14.94 12.28
C ALA A 113 -4.09 15.28 11.13
N ALA A 114 -3.82 14.32 10.22
CA ALA A 114 -3.00 14.56 9.05
C ALA A 114 -3.58 15.68 8.17
N LYS A 115 -4.88 15.65 7.88
CA LYS A 115 -5.52 16.71 7.08
C LYS A 115 -5.52 18.07 7.77
N LYS A 116 -5.73 18.12 9.09
CA LYS A 116 -5.65 19.35 9.87
C LYS A 116 -4.24 19.97 9.81
N LEU A 117 -3.21 19.15 9.78
CA LEU A 117 -1.81 19.57 9.70
C LEU A 117 -1.34 19.82 8.26
N GLY A 118 -2.16 19.52 7.24
CA GLY A 118 -1.83 19.73 5.83
C GLY A 118 -0.92 18.64 5.22
N LEU A 119 -0.82 17.47 5.86
CA LEU A 119 -0.04 16.36 5.31
C LEU A 119 -0.69 15.81 4.03
N THR A 120 0.13 15.29 3.13
CA THR A 120 -0.34 14.42 2.06
C THR A 120 -0.71 13.05 2.64
N VAL A 121 -1.91 12.57 2.31
CA VAL A 121 -2.41 11.27 2.78
C VAL A 121 -2.50 10.30 1.63
N SER A 122 -1.75 9.19 1.68
CA SER A 122 -1.91 8.06 0.77
C SER A 122 -2.64 6.90 1.45
N PHE A 123 -3.50 6.23 0.70
CA PHE A 123 -4.33 5.15 1.20
C PHE A 123 -4.34 3.96 0.21
N ASP A 124 -4.01 2.77 0.72
CA ASP A 124 -4.19 1.51 0.01
C ASP A 124 -5.39 0.77 0.65
N PRO A 125 -6.54 0.64 -0.02
CA PRO A 125 -7.69 -0.11 0.47
C PRO A 125 -7.36 -1.55 0.86
N ASN A 126 -6.41 -2.18 0.20
CA ASN A 126 -5.76 -3.44 0.55
C ASN A 126 -6.75 -4.52 1.05
N PHE A 127 -7.87 -4.68 0.35
CA PHE A 127 -8.97 -5.55 0.74
C PHE A 127 -8.54 -7.00 0.98
N ARG A 128 -9.03 -7.57 2.05
CA ARG A 128 -8.84 -8.97 2.42
C ARG A 128 -10.18 -9.60 2.80
N SER A 129 -10.72 -10.45 1.94
CA SER A 129 -12.00 -11.17 2.16
C SER A 129 -12.00 -12.05 3.41
N THR A 130 -10.83 -12.42 3.92
CA THR A 130 -10.67 -13.18 5.17
C THR A 130 -10.87 -12.35 6.43
N LEU A 131 -10.88 -11.01 6.34
CA LEU A 131 -11.04 -10.11 7.48
C LEU A 131 -12.47 -9.55 7.60
N TRP A 132 -13.13 -9.26 6.49
CA TRP A 132 -14.47 -8.67 6.45
C TRP A 132 -15.15 -8.88 5.10
N SER A 133 -16.48 -8.69 5.04
CA SER A 133 -17.21 -8.77 3.78
C SER A 133 -16.86 -7.59 2.86
N PHE A 134 -17.08 -7.77 1.56
CA PHE A 134 -16.82 -6.74 0.56
C PHE A 134 -17.65 -5.48 0.83
N GLU A 135 -18.92 -5.63 1.19
CA GLU A 135 -19.84 -4.53 1.51
C GLU A 135 -19.37 -3.76 2.74
N THR A 136 -19.02 -4.47 3.83
CA THR A 136 -18.52 -3.82 5.04
C THR A 136 -17.22 -3.07 4.77
N ALA A 137 -16.31 -3.67 4.00
CA ALA A 137 -15.07 -3.01 3.59
C ALA A 137 -15.36 -1.75 2.77
N ARG A 138 -16.25 -1.85 1.77
CA ARG A 138 -16.65 -0.74 0.91
C ARG A 138 -17.20 0.43 1.72
N ASP A 139 -18.14 0.15 2.63
CA ASP A 139 -18.74 1.19 3.49
C ASP A 139 -17.74 1.88 4.40
N VAL A 140 -16.85 1.11 5.03
CA VAL A 140 -15.87 1.67 5.97
C VAL A 140 -14.77 2.43 5.24
N LEU A 141 -14.18 1.84 4.19
CA LEU A 141 -13.02 2.43 3.49
C LEU A 141 -13.41 3.68 2.72
N SER A 142 -14.63 3.73 2.13
CA SER A 142 -15.10 4.91 1.40
C SER A 142 -15.26 6.14 2.29
N ARG A 143 -15.49 5.98 3.60
CA ARG A 143 -15.56 7.11 4.55
C ARG A 143 -14.23 7.83 4.73
N TYR A 144 -13.11 7.18 4.43
CA TYR A 144 -11.78 7.78 4.53
C TYR A 144 -11.40 8.60 3.30
N LEU A 145 -11.99 8.30 2.12
CA LEU A 145 -11.58 8.88 0.84
C LEU A 145 -11.66 10.42 0.77
N PRO A 146 -12.62 11.12 1.43
CA PRO A 146 -12.61 12.59 1.47
C PRO A 146 -11.36 13.19 2.14
N TYR A 147 -10.56 12.38 2.81
CA TYR A 147 -9.32 12.79 3.48
C TYR A 147 -8.07 12.29 2.75
N VAL A 148 -8.21 11.57 1.65
CA VAL A 148 -7.11 10.94 0.90
C VAL A 148 -6.71 11.81 -0.28
N ASP A 149 -5.41 11.99 -0.46
CA ASP A 149 -4.82 12.69 -1.61
C ASP A 149 -4.35 11.70 -2.69
N VAL A 150 -3.84 10.53 -2.28
CA VAL A 150 -3.30 9.51 -3.18
C VAL A 150 -3.95 8.16 -2.89
N LEU A 151 -4.71 7.65 -3.85
CA LEU A 151 -5.39 6.36 -3.74
C LEU A 151 -4.63 5.26 -4.48
N ILE A 152 -4.31 4.16 -3.80
CA ILE A 152 -3.56 3.03 -4.37
C ILE A 152 -4.43 1.79 -4.38
N GLY A 153 -5.12 1.55 -5.47
CA GLY A 153 -6.19 0.55 -5.60
C GLY A 153 -7.56 1.20 -5.63
N ILE A 154 -8.48 0.61 -6.37
CA ILE A 154 -9.83 1.16 -6.59
C ILE A 154 -10.94 0.29 -5.99
N GLU A 155 -10.58 -0.79 -5.31
CA GLU A 155 -11.54 -1.69 -4.67
C GLU A 155 -11.17 -1.99 -3.21
N PRO A 156 -12.17 -2.12 -2.33
CA PRO A 156 -13.58 -1.78 -2.51
C PRO A 156 -13.85 -0.34 -2.11
N ILE A 157 -14.35 0.48 -3.00
CA ILE A 157 -14.77 1.86 -2.71
C ILE A 157 -16.09 2.18 -3.42
N HIS A 158 -16.85 3.14 -2.90
CA HIS A 158 -18.03 3.65 -3.55
C HIS A 158 -17.68 4.68 -4.63
N VAL A 159 -18.05 4.40 -5.88
CA VAL A 159 -18.01 5.37 -6.99
C VAL A 159 -19.24 5.12 -7.85
N TYR A 160 -20.15 6.06 -7.90
CA TYR A 160 -21.44 5.87 -8.53
C TYR A 160 -21.67 6.75 -9.75
N ASN A 161 -22.30 6.18 -10.76
CA ASN A 161 -22.91 6.92 -11.85
C ASN A 161 -24.14 7.72 -11.33
N ALA A 162 -24.65 8.64 -12.14
CA ALA A 162 -25.84 9.44 -11.82
C ALA A 162 -27.10 8.59 -11.60
N ASP A 163 -27.17 7.39 -12.17
CA ASP A 163 -28.27 6.41 -12.02
C ASP A 163 -28.12 5.50 -10.78
N GLY A 164 -27.04 5.67 -10.00
CA GLY A 164 -26.74 4.91 -8.79
C GLY A 164 -26.01 3.57 -9.01
N THR A 165 -25.69 3.22 -10.25
CA THR A 165 -24.83 2.05 -10.56
C THR A 165 -23.37 2.34 -10.22
N ASP A 166 -22.58 1.31 -9.88
CA ASP A 166 -21.14 1.50 -9.63
C ASP A 166 -20.40 1.74 -10.97
N VAL A 167 -19.60 2.78 -11.03
CA VAL A 167 -18.78 3.11 -12.22
C VAL A 167 -17.86 1.96 -12.62
N LYS A 168 -17.52 1.10 -11.66
CA LYS A 168 -16.62 -0.06 -11.85
C LYS A 168 -17.36 -1.31 -12.35
N ASP A 169 -18.70 -1.28 -12.43
CA ASP A 169 -19.46 -2.41 -12.95
C ASP A 169 -19.03 -2.73 -14.39
N GLY A 170 -18.80 -4.01 -14.63
CA GLY A 170 -18.30 -4.49 -15.92
C GLY A 170 -16.78 -4.40 -16.12
N LEU A 171 -16.00 -3.85 -15.16
CA LEU A 171 -14.55 -3.94 -15.24
C LEU A 171 -14.08 -5.40 -15.22
N THR A 172 -13.27 -5.74 -16.20
CA THR A 172 -12.62 -7.06 -16.27
C THR A 172 -11.34 -7.10 -15.42
N MET A 173 -10.75 -8.30 -15.32
CA MET A 173 -9.42 -8.47 -14.70
C MET A 173 -8.31 -7.84 -15.56
N ASP A 174 -8.55 -7.65 -16.86
CA ASP A 174 -7.70 -6.95 -17.81
C ASP A 174 -8.47 -5.76 -18.40
N PRO A 175 -8.55 -4.64 -17.66
CA PRO A 175 -9.28 -3.46 -18.12
C PRO A 175 -8.53 -2.75 -19.24
N SER A 176 -9.27 -2.18 -20.18
CA SER A 176 -8.72 -1.31 -21.21
C SER A 176 -8.21 0.02 -20.59
N PHE A 177 -7.42 0.74 -21.36
CA PHE A 177 -6.99 2.10 -20.98
C PHE A 177 -8.20 3.02 -20.80
N GLU A 178 -9.17 2.93 -21.72
CA GLU A 178 -10.41 3.73 -21.71
C GLU A 178 -11.27 3.44 -20.49
N ASP A 179 -11.37 2.16 -20.07
CA ASP A 179 -12.09 1.79 -18.86
C ASP A 179 -11.42 2.40 -17.62
N MET A 180 -10.10 2.34 -17.55
CA MET A 180 -9.38 2.90 -16.42
C MET A 180 -9.43 4.41 -16.38
N ASP A 181 -9.33 5.09 -17.52
CA ASP A 181 -9.46 6.54 -17.63
C ASP A 181 -10.86 7.00 -17.15
N ARG A 182 -11.92 6.32 -17.60
CA ARG A 182 -13.29 6.59 -17.15
C ARG A 182 -13.46 6.43 -15.64
N VAL A 183 -12.94 5.33 -15.07
CA VAL A 183 -13.06 5.05 -13.63
C VAL A 183 -12.25 6.05 -12.80
N PHE A 184 -11.03 6.37 -13.21
CA PHE A 184 -10.20 7.31 -12.49
C PHE A 184 -10.78 8.73 -12.50
N LYS A 185 -11.31 9.19 -13.62
CA LYS A 185 -12.02 10.48 -13.72
C LYS A 185 -13.21 10.55 -12.77
N ALA A 186 -14.02 9.49 -12.73
CA ALA A 186 -15.16 9.43 -11.82
C ALA A 186 -14.74 9.43 -10.34
N ILE A 187 -13.63 8.76 -9.99
CA ILE A 187 -13.08 8.82 -8.63
C ILE A 187 -12.60 10.24 -8.30
N ASP A 188 -11.89 10.88 -9.22
CA ASP A 188 -11.38 12.24 -9.03
C ASP A 188 -12.51 13.27 -8.94
N GLU A 189 -13.54 13.17 -9.77
CA GLU A 189 -14.75 14.00 -9.69
C GLU A 189 -15.46 13.90 -8.34
N GLN A 190 -15.50 12.69 -7.75
CA GLN A 190 -16.17 12.45 -6.48
C GLN A 190 -15.31 12.81 -5.25
N TYR A 191 -13.97 12.59 -5.30
CA TYR A 191 -13.11 12.65 -4.12
C TYR A 191 -11.95 13.64 -4.22
N HIS A 192 -11.69 14.24 -5.39
CA HIS A 192 -10.64 15.25 -5.64
C HIS A 192 -9.23 14.73 -5.31
N MET A 193 -8.84 13.65 -5.96
CA MET A 193 -7.56 12.99 -5.73
C MET A 193 -6.40 13.72 -6.43
N LYS A 194 -5.26 13.86 -5.77
CA LYS A 194 -4.00 14.29 -6.42
C LYS A 194 -3.45 13.21 -7.34
N ALA A 195 -3.62 11.94 -6.93
CA ALA A 195 -3.19 10.80 -7.73
C ALA A 195 -4.01 9.54 -7.41
N ILE A 196 -4.22 8.70 -8.42
CA ILE A 196 -4.84 7.38 -8.28
C ILE A 196 -3.96 6.37 -9.02
N ALA A 197 -3.74 5.21 -8.43
CA ALA A 197 -3.01 4.13 -9.10
C ALA A 197 -3.69 2.78 -8.89
N ARG A 198 -3.59 1.92 -9.91
CA ARG A 198 -4.07 0.53 -9.85
C ARG A 198 -3.08 -0.38 -10.57
N THR A 199 -2.67 -1.45 -9.90
CA THR A 199 -1.91 -2.54 -10.52
C THR A 199 -2.85 -3.53 -11.20
N VAL A 200 -2.42 -4.08 -12.34
CA VAL A 200 -3.06 -5.19 -13.03
C VAL A 200 -2.05 -6.30 -13.19
N ARG A 201 -2.41 -7.49 -12.72
CA ARG A 201 -1.56 -8.68 -12.78
C ARG A 201 -2.14 -9.71 -13.73
N TYR A 202 -1.29 -10.23 -14.60
CA TYR A 202 -1.59 -11.32 -15.50
C TYR A 202 -0.92 -12.59 -14.98
N VAL A 203 -1.70 -13.64 -14.76
CA VAL A 203 -1.21 -14.94 -14.30
C VAL A 203 -1.10 -15.85 -15.50
N HIS A 204 0.13 -16.17 -15.92
CA HIS A 204 0.40 -17.08 -17.02
C HIS A 204 0.64 -18.52 -16.52
N SER A 205 1.29 -18.64 -15.36
CA SER A 205 1.49 -19.91 -14.64
C SER A 205 1.81 -19.65 -13.17
N GLY A 206 2.04 -20.69 -12.37
CA GLY A 206 2.42 -20.56 -10.95
C GLY A 206 3.71 -19.77 -10.70
N SER A 207 4.59 -19.70 -11.69
CA SER A 207 5.89 -19.02 -11.63
C SER A 207 6.14 -18.03 -12.77
N ASN A 208 5.14 -17.76 -13.60
CA ASN A 208 5.25 -16.80 -14.69
C ASN A 208 4.02 -15.88 -14.66
N ASN A 209 4.25 -14.64 -14.35
CA ASN A 209 3.23 -13.60 -14.27
C ASN A 209 3.76 -12.34 -14.94
N SER A 210 2.89 -11.39 -15.20
CA SER A 210 3.30 -10.05 -15.57
C SER A 210 2.48 -9.01 -14.83
N LEU A 211 3.07 -7.85 -14.64
CA LEU A 211 2.50 -6.74 -13.90
C LEU A 211 2.58 -5.47 -14.72
N LYS A 212 1.48 -4.75 -14.79
CA LYS A 212 1.42 -3.36 -15.22
C LYS A 212 0.64 -2.53 -14.22
N ALA A 213 0.67 -1.22 -14.34
CA ALA A 213 -0.18 -0.33 -13.57
C ALA A 213 -0.73 0.79 -14.45
N PHE A 214 -1.90 1.26 -14.04
CA PHE A 214 -2.47 2.51 -14.48
C PHE A 214 -2.28 3.55 -13.37
N TYR A 215 -2.05 4.78 -13.76
CA TYR A 215 -1.83 5.91 -12.88
C TYR A 215 -2.56 7.14 -13.43
N TYR A 216 -3.19 7.90 -12.56
CA TYR A 216 -3.91 9.12 -12.89
C TYR A 216 -3.41 10.27 -12.04
N ALA A 217 -3.11 11.37 -12.68
CA ALA A 217 -2.80 12.65 -12.05
C ALA A 217 -3.05 13.80 -13.04
N ASP A 218 -3.32 14.98 -12.53
CA ASP A 218 -3.54 16.22 -13.32
C ASP A 218 -4.54 16.04 -14.47
N GLY A 219 -5.63 15.27 -14.21
CA GLY A 219 -6.70 15.03 -15.18
C GLY A 219 -6.37 14.04 -16.29
N LYS A 220 -5.24 13.31 -16.21
CA LYS A 220 -4.78 12.38 -17.25
C LYS A 220 -4.42 11.01 -16.68
N THR A 221 -4.72 9.99 -17.47
CA THR A 221 -4.34 8.61 -17.19
C THR A 221 -3.04 8.26 -17.92
N TYR A 222 -2.20 7.49 -17.26
CA TYR A 222 -0.92 6.97 -17.75
C TYR A 222 -0.89 5.46 -17.53
N GLU A 223 -0.22 4.74 -18.39
CA GLU A 223 -0.02 3.30 -18.29
C GLU A 223 1.48 2.98 -18.24
N SER A 224 1.86 2.08 -17.35
CA SER A 224 3.25 1.61 -17.27
C SER A 224 3.58 0.61 -18.36
N LYS A 225 4.88 0.37 -18.57
CA LYS A 225 5.33 -0.85 -19.24
C LYS A 225 4.83 -2.08 -18.48
N THR A 226 4.58 -3.17 -19.21
CA THR A 226 4.33 -4.49 -18.63
C THR A 226 5.67 -5.16 -18.33
N LEU A 227 5.88 -5.59 -17.09
CA LEU A 227 7.10 -6.28 -16.65
C LEU A 227 6.76 -7.71 -16.20
N ASN A 228 7.65 -8.66 -16.53
CA ASN A 228 7.50 -10.05 -16.10
C ASN A 228 7.91 -10.23 -14.64
N VAL A 229 7.16 -11.07 -13.90
CA VAL A 229 7.40 -11.37 -12.47
C VAL A 229 7.18 -12.84 -12.18
N ASP A 230 7.98 -13.39 -11.26
CA ASP A 230 7.92 -14.82 -10.94
C ASP A 230 6.93 -15.15 -9.81
N ARG A 231 6.57 -14.21 -8.94
CA ARG A 231 5.82 -14.46 -7.69
C ARG A 231 4.78 -13.38 -7.37
N VAL A 232 4.03 -13.59 -6.28
CA VAL A 232 3.00 -12.70 -5.74
C VAL A 232 3.54 -11.98 -4.50
N GLY A 233 3.13 -10.72 -4.23
CA GLY A 233 3.42 -10.02 -2.96
C GLY A 233 4.12 -8.66 -3.12
N GLY A 234 4.02 -7.99 -4.26
CA GLY A 234 4.64 -6.69 -4.53
C GLY A 234 3.79 -5.46 -4.22
N GLY A 235 2.60 -5.58 -3.59
CA GLY A 235 1.68 -4.45 -3.35
C GLY A 235 2.32 -3.33 -2.53
N ASP A 236 2.88 -3.64 -1.35
CA ASP A 236 3.51 -2.65 -0.48
C ASP A 236 4.79 -2.04 -1.11
N ALA A 237 5.49 -2.82 -1.95
CA ALA A 237 6.63 -2.32 -2.72
C ALA A 237 6.18 -1.38 -3.85
N PHE A 238 5.05 -1.66 -4.50
CA PHE A 238 4.42 -0.73 -5.45
C PHE A 238 4.04 0.57 -4.75
N SER A 239 3.32 0.49 -3.63
CA SER A 239 2.88 1.66 -2.86
C SER A 239 4.07 2.52 -2.42
N SER A 240 5.15 1.91 -1.92
CA SER A 240 6.35 2.65 -1.52
C SER A 240 7.09 3.25 -2.71
N GLY A 241 7.19 2.54 -3.84
CA GLY A 241 7.77 3.06 -5.08
C GLY A 241 6.98 4.25 -5.62
N LEU A 242 5.64 4.17 -5.59
CA LEU A 242 4.77 5.28 -6.01
C LEU A 242 4.93 6.50 -5.10
N ILE A 243 4.90 6.32 -3.77
CA ILE A 243 5.09 7.41 -2.80
C ILE A 243 6.46 8.06 -3.00
N TYR A 244 7.53 7.27 -3.12
CA TYR A 244 8.87 7.78 -3.39
C TYR A 244 8.90 8.62 -4.67
N ALA A 245 8.34 8.10 -5.76
CA ALA A 245 8.34 8.79 -7.06
C ALA A 245 7.53 10.09 -7.03
N LEU A 246 6.39 10.11 -6.32
CA LEU A 246 5.56 11.31 -6.12
C LEU A 246 6.25 12.40 -5.26
N MET A 247 7.23 12.03 -4.45
CA MET A 247 8.05 12.99 -3.70
C MET A 247 9.15 13.64 -4.57
N GLN A 248 9.38 13.14 -5.80
CA GLN A 248 10.35 13.72 -6.73
C GLN A 248 9.65 14.79 -7.59
N ASN A 249 9.95 16.05 -7.36
CA ASN A 249 9.24 17.20 -7.95
C ASN A 249 9.44 17.35 -9.48
N ASP A 250 10.47 16.72 -10.06
CA ASP A 250 10.87 16.87 -11.45
C ASP A 250 10.61 15.64 -12.33
N TRP A 251 9.99 14.59 -11.76
CA TRP A 251 9.71 13.37 -12.52
C TRP A 251 8.46 13.51 -13.40
N LYS A 252 8.56 12.94 -14.61
CA LYS A 252 7.38 12.83 -15.49
C LYS A 252 6.44 11.74 -14.96
N HIS A 253 5.15 11.89 -15.24
CA HIS A 253 4.13 10.94 -14.80
C HIS A 253 4.39 9.51 -15.29
N GLU A 254 4.90 9.37 -16.52
CA GLU A 254 5.31 8.07 -17.07
C GLU A 254 6.44 7.43 -16.26
N ASP A 255 7.41 8.21 -15.79
CA ASP A 255 8.52 7.73 -14.95
C ASP A 255 8.02 7.32 -13.57
N ILE A 256 7.06 8.06 -12.99
CA ILE A 256 6.43 7.76 -11.70
C ILE A 256 5.80 6.37 -11.72
N VAL A 257 4.93 6.09 -12.70
CA VAL A 257 4.23 4.80 -12.76
C VAL A 257 5.17 3.66 -13.12
N ASN A 258 6.15 3.87 -14.00
CA ASN A 258 7.13 2.86 -14.35
C ASN A 258 8.06 2.52 -13.18
N PHE A 259 8.46 3.50 -12.37
CA PHE A 259 9.25 3.28 -11.17
C PHE A 259 8.47 2.48 -10.12
N ALA A 260 7.20 2.80 -9.90
CA ALA A 260 6.34 2.09 -8.96
C ALA A 260 6.18 0.60 -9.35
N VAL A 261 5.95 0.30 -10.64
CA VAL A 261 5.89 -1.08 -11.14
C VAL A 261 7.23 -1.78 -11.01
N ALA A 262 8.33 -1.13 -11.39
CA ALA A 262 9.67 -1.72 -11.27
C ALA A 262 10.03 -2.01 -9.80
N SER A 263 9.64 -1.15 -8.85
CA SER A 263 9.81 -1.39 -7.40
C SER A 263 9.05 -2.65 -6.95
N SER A 264 7.81 -2.82 -7.42
CA SER A 264 7.02 -4.01 -7.15
C SER A 264 7.67 -5.27 -7.70
N VAL A 265 8.14 -5.23 -8.94
CA VAL A 265 8.78 -6.36 -9.62
C VAL A 265 10.09 -6.77 -8.93
N MET A 266 10.93 -5.81 -8.55
CA MET A 266 12.18 -6.07 -7.83
C MET A 266 11.95 -6.81 -6.50
N LYS A 267 10.86 -6.52 -5.80
CA LYS A 267 10.50 -7.21 -4.54
C LYS A 267 10.31 -8.71 -4.73
N HIS A 268 9.80 -9.15 -5.87
CA HIS A 268 9.57 -10.57 -6.14
C HIS A 268 10.87 -11.40 -6.22
N ALA A 269 12.00 -10.77 -6.50
CA ALA A 269 13.32 -11.40 -6.49
C ALA A 269 13.92 -11.52 -5.07
N ILE A 270 13.28 -10.93 -4.05
CA ILE A 270 13.79 -10.88 -2.68
C ILE A 270 12.98 -11.83 -1.80
N ARG A 271 13.66 -12.75 -1.12
CA ARG A 271 13.02 -13.62 -0.11
C ARG A 271 12.60 -12.81 1.12
N GLY A 272 11.54 -13.28 1.78
CA GLY A 272 10.98 -12.64 2.96
C GLY A 272 10.09 -11.45 2.62
N ASP A 273 9.68 -10.70 3.62
CA ASP A 273 8.64 -9.68 3.50
C ASP A 273 9.20 -8.28 3.19
N THR A 274 10.44 -8.03 3.59
CA THR A 274 11.06 -6.71 3.46
C THR A 274 11.59 -6.47 2.05
N ASN A 275 11.25 -5.33 1.47
CA ASN A 275 11.84 -4.86 0.22
C ASN A 275 13.12 -4.07 0.54
N ILE A 276 14.26 -4.60 0.13
CA ILE A 276 15.60 -4.03 0.35
C ILE A 276 16.24 -3.49 -0.94
N THR A 277 15.42 -3.20 -1.96
CA THR A 277 15.92 -2.65 -3.23
C THR A 277 16.33 -1.19 -3.10
N SER A 278 17.38 -0.81 -3.79
CA SER A 278 17.80 0.59 -3.93
C SER A 278 17.14 1.27 -5.13
N VAL A 279 17.13 2.61 -5.10
CA VAL A 279 16.62 3.45 -6.21
C VAL A 279 17.35 3.11 -7.52
N ASP A 280 18.66 2.91 -7.48
CA ASP A 280 19.46 2.59 -8.68
C ASP A 280 19.08 1.25 -9.29
N GLN A 281 18.84 0.23 -8.45
CA GLN A 281 18.39 -1.08 -8.93
C GLN A 281 17.02 -0.98 -9.62
N ILE A 282 16.09 -0.22 -9.04
CA ILE A 282 14.75 -0.01 -9.62
C ILE A 282 14.87 0.76 -10.94
N LYS A 283 15.64 1.84 -11.00
CA LYS A 283 15.87 2.62 -12.22
C LYS A 283 16.52 1.80 -13.35
N ARG A 284 17.42 0.88 -13.02
CA ARG A 284 18.01 -0.05 -14.01
C ARG A 284 16.95 -0.95 -14.63
N LEU A 285 16.08 -1.56 -13.80
CA LEU A 285 14.99 -2.38 -14.29
C LEU A 285 14.00 -1.55 -15.16
N MET A 286 13.62 -0.37 -14.70
CA MET A 286 12.74 0.54 -15.41
C MET A 286 13.26 0.87 -16.82
N ASN A 287 14.58 1.01 -16.98
CA ASN A 287 15.24 1.35 -18.24
C ASN A 287 15.63 0.11 -19.09
N ASN A 288 15.14 -1.10 -18.77
CA ASN A 288 15.49 -2.34 -19.46
C ASN A 288 17.01 -2.61 -19.53
N ALA A 289 17.76 -2.22 -18.49
CA ALA A 289 19.17 -2.55 -18.43
C ALA A 289 19.37 -4.07 -18.33
N SER A 290 20.45 -4.57 -18.93
CA SER A 290 20.80 -5.99 -19.02
C SER A 290 20.68 -6.73 -17.70
N PHE A 291 20.10 -7.94 -17.72
CA PHE A 291 20.06 -8.88 -16.59
C PHE A 291 21.38 -9.62 -16.38
N ASP A 292 22.44 -9.25 -17.11
CA ASP A 292 23.75 -9.89 -17.03
C ASP A 292 24.50 -9.56 -15.75
N VAL A 293 25.36 -10.46 -15.30
CA VAL A 293 26.18 -10.28 -14.10
C VAL A 293 27.05 -9.04 -14.26
N GLN A 294 26.82 -8.04 -13.44
CA GLN A 294 27.68 -6.86 -13.39
C GLN A 294 28.91 -7.18 -12.52
N ARG A 295 30.09 -7.10 -13.12
CA ARG A 295 31.38 -7.25 -12.47
C ARG A 295 31.99 -5.88 -12.16
#